data_3491923b7509155d0358ddfc909eb152
#
_entry.id   3491923b7509155d0358ddfc909eb152
#
_cell.length_a   1.000
_cell.length_b   1.000
_cell.length_c   1.000
_cell.angle_alpha   90.00
_cell.angle_beta   90.00
_cell.angle_gamma   90.00
#
_symmetry.space_group_name_H-M   'P 1'
#
loop_
_entity.id
_entity.type
_entity.pdbx_description
1 polymer ?
#
loop_
_entity_poly.entity_id
_entity_poly.type
_entity_poly.pdbx_seq_one_letter_code
_entity_poly.pdbx_strand_id
1 'polypeptide(L)'
;LDHYVGERKQAGEVPRFGYTEGYNILRYKPGQAYHAVHSDQGPASPIGNRHLTFCMYLNTITDGGETDFPTQEAKVSPVEGRAVIFPAVWTHAHRSLPAKVDRYLFNVFWGFFPPQAA
;
A
#
# COMPACT_ATOMS: atom_id res chain seq x y z
N LEU A 1 -12.65 -6.26 1.12
CA LEU A 1 -12.91 -5.07 1.95
C LEU A 1 -14.07 -5.28 2.91
N ASP A 2 -15.21 -5.76 2.42
CA ASP A 2 -16.35 -6.08 3.28
C ASP A 2 -16.01 -7.17 4.29
N HIS A 3 -15.23 -8.16 3.88
CA HIS A 3 -14.74 -9.21 4.76
C HIS A 3 -13.88 -8.64 5.88
N TYR A 4 -12.96 -7.72 5.56
CA TYR A 4 -12.12 -7.05 6.55
C TYR A 4 -12.98 -6.31 7.60
N VAL A 5 -13.94 -5.52 7.15
CA VAL A 5 -14.82 -4.76 8.05
C VAL A 5 -15.70 -5.70 8.88
N GLY A 6 -16.23 -6.78 8.27
CA GLY A 6 -17.09 -7.75 8.95
C GLY A 6 -16.40 -8.53 10.06
N GLU A 7 -15.08 -8.83 9.91
CA GLU A 7 -14.32 -9.59 10.89
C GLU A 7 -13.66 -8.74 11.99
N ARG A 8 -13.53 -7.44 11.77
CA ARG A 8 -12.83 -6.53 12.69
C ARG A 8 -13.81 -5.50 13.22
N LYS A 9 -14.28 -5.71 14.45
CA LYS A 9 -15.21 -4.77 15.08
C LYS A 9 -14.72 -3.34 15.06
N GLN A 10 -13.44 -3.13 15.36
CA GLN A 10 -12.84 -1.80 15.35
C GLN A 10 -12.85 -1.18 13.95
N ALA A 11 -12.72 -2.00 12.90
CA ALA A 11 -12.76 -1.51 11.52
C ALA A 11 -14.16 -1.02 11.14
N GLY A 12 -15.23 -1.58 11.73
CA GLY A 12 -16.60 -1.13 11.51
C GLY A 12 -16.91 0.22 12.16
N GLU A 13 -16.08 0.67 13.09
CA GLU A 13 -16.24 1.95 13.77
C GLU A 13 -15.58 3.12 13.04
N VAL A 14 -14.75 2.86 12.03
CA VAL A 14 -14.12 3.92 11.25
C VAL A 14 -15.09 4.50 10.22
N PRO A 15 -14.84 5.73 9.72
CA PRO A 15 -15.64 6.29 8.64
C PRO A 15 -15.64 5.40 7.40
N ARG A 16 -16.67 5.54 6.57
CA ARG A 16 -16.77 4.79 5.32
C ARG A 16 -15.55 5.02 4.44
N PHE A 17 -15.03 3.95 3.86
CA PHE A 17 -13.90 4.01 2.94
C PHE A 17 -14.05 2.96 1.83
N GLY A 18 -13.31 3.17 0.76
CA GLY A 18 -13.30 2.28 -0.39
C GLY A 18 -12.47 2.88 -1.53
N TYR A 19 -12.84 2.58 -2.75
CA TYR A 19 -12.10 3.07 -3.92
C TYR A 19 -12.39 4.55 -4.13
N THR A 20 -11.39 5.40 -3.86
CA THR A 20 -11.45 6.84 -4.08
C THR A 20 -10.46 7.30 -5.15
N GLU A 21 -9.57 6.41 -5.58
CA GLU A 21 -8.58 6.63 -6.63
C GLU A 21 -8.53 5.41 -7.54
N GLY A 22 -8.01 5.57 -8.74
CA GLY A 22 -7.75 4.45 -9.63
C GLY A 22 -6.59 3.59 -9.15
N TYR A 23 -6.45 2.41 -9.74
CA TYR A 23 -5.29 1.56 -9.47
C TYR A 23 -4.10 1.99 -10.33
N ASN A 24 -2.90 1.52 -9.93
CA ASN A 24 -1.67 1.72 -10.68
C ASN A 24 -0.99 0.38 -10.94
N ILE A 25 -0.36 0.27 -12.11
CA ILE A 25 0.59 -0.79 -12.40
C ILE A 25 1.95 -0.11 -12.55
N LEU A 26 2.90 -0.49 -11.72
CA LEU A 26 4.21 0.14 -11.65
C LEU A 26 5.28 -0.84 -12.13
N ARG A 27 6.25 -0.31 -12.86
CA ARG A 27 7.46 -1.03 -13.24
C ARG A 27 8.67 -0.29 -12.68
N TYR A 28 9.45 -1.01 -11.91
CA TYR A 28 10.78 -0.56 -11.48
C TYR A 28 11.81 -1.33 -12.28
N LYS A 29 12.64 -0.63 -13.04
CA LYS A 29 13.75 -1.23 -13.77
C LYS A 29 14.84 -1.68 -12.79
N PRO A 30 15.80 -2.55 -13.20
CA PRO A 30 16.90 -2.93 -12.33
C PRO A 30 17.58 -1.71 -11.69
N GLY A 31 17.75 -1.75 -10.38
CA GLY A 31 18.36 -0.68 -9.60
C GLY A 31 17.40 0.44 -9.20
N GLN A 32 16.23 0.55 -9.81
CA GLN A 32 15.23 1.55 -9.44
C GLN A 32 14.43 1.09 -8.22
N ALA A 33 14.09 2.03 -7.37
CA ALA A 33 13.24 1.79 -6.20
C ALA A 33 12.70 3.13 -5.69
N TYR A 34 11.68 3.07 -4.87
CA TYR A 34 11.23 4.21 -4.09
C TYR A 34 12.04 4.23 -2.78
N HIS A 35 13.20 4.89 -2.82
CA HIS A 35 14.22 4.78 -1.76
C HIS A 35 13.84 5.51 -0.47
N ALA A 36 13.05 6.59 -0.57
CA ALA A 36 12.70 7.39 0.60
C ALA A 36 11.63 6.66 1.45
N VAL A 37 11.86 6.61 2.75
CA VAL A 37 10.84 6.13 3.68
C VAL A 37 9.71 7.16 3.72
N HIS A 38 8.50 6.71 3.45
CA HIS A 38 7.33 7.58 3.31
C HIS A 38 6.06 6.88 3.75
N SER A 39 5.05 7.66 4.09
CA SER A 39 3.67 7.18 4.19
C SER A 39 2.90 7.54 2.92
N ASP A 40 1.90 6.76 2.60
CA ASP A 40 1.11 6.97 1.39
C ASP A 40 0.11 8.11 1.53
N GLN A 41 -0.32 8.38 2.77
CA GLN A 41 -1.19 9.52 3.05
C GLN A 41 -0.39 10.82 2.99
N GLY A 42 -0.89 11.77 2.23
CA GLY A 42 -0.33 13.12 2.14
C GLY A 42 -1.26 14.17 2.72
N PRO A 43 -0.92 15.46 2.59
CA PRO A 43 -1.66 16.54 3.28
C PRO A 43 -2.98 16.94 2.62
N ALA A 44 -3.20 16.62 1.34
CA ALA A 44 -4.37 17.10 0.60
C ALA A 44 -5.07 15.98 -0.16
N SER A 45 -6.39 16.13 -0.35
CA SER A 45 -7.20 15.21 -1.15
C SER A 45 -6.71 15.13 -2.60
N PRO A 46 -6.71 13.95 -3.24
CA PRO A 46 -7.22 12.67 -2.72
C PRO A 46 -6.23 11.96 -1.79
N ILE A 47 -4.96 12.35 -1.78
CA ILE A 47 -3.88 11.68 -1.04
C ILE A 47 -4.12 11.74 0.47
N GLY A 48 -4.63 12.87 0.96
CA GLY A 48 -4.97 13.04 2.37
C GLY A 48 -6.10 12.14 2.86
N ASN A 49 -6.89 11.59 1.95
CA ASN A 49 -8.01 10.72 2.28
C ASN A 49 -7.62 9.23 2.31
N ARG A 50 -6.40 8.89 1.93
CA ARG A 50 -5.94 7.49 1.91
C ARG A 50 -5.97 6.88 3.30
N HIS A 51 -6.61 5.71 3.40
CA HIS A 51 -6.76 4.97 4.65
C HIS A 51 -5.94 3.69 4.63
N LEU A 52 -6.11 2.87 3.60
CA LEU A 52 -5.41 1.60 3.42
C LEU A 52 -4.72 1.56 2.07
N THR A 53 -3.55 0.93 2.04
CA THR A 53 -2.83 0.61 0.82
C THR A 53 -2.94 -0.89 0.57
N PHE A 54 -3.28 -1.26 -0.66
CA PHE A 54 -3.22 -2.62 -1.17
C PHE A 54 -2.13 -2.68 -2.23
N CYS A 55 -1.15 -3.58 -2.03
CA CYS A 55 -0.12 -3.86 -3.01
C CYS A 55 -0.13 -5.34 -3.36
N MET A 56 0.04 -5.66 -4.64
CA MET A 56 0.21 -7.03 -5.08
C MET A 56 1.41 -7.12 -6.01
N TYR A 57 2.32 -8.05 -5.72
CA TYR A 57 3.49 -8.27 -6.56
C TYR A 57 3.08 -9.07 -7.80
N LEU A 58 3.54 -8.62 -8.97
CA LEU A 58 3.19 -9.24 -10.25
C LEU A 58 4.27 -10.17 -10.77
N ASN A 59 5.43 -10.20 -10.12
CA ASN A 59 6.49 -11.17 -10.42
C ASN A 59 7.26 -11.51 -9.15
N THR A 60 7.95 -12.65 -9.20
CA THR A 60 8.78 -13.12 -8.08
C THR A 60 10.21 -12.66 -8.28
N ILE A 61 10.81 -12.10 -7.21
CA ILE A 61 12.21 -11.69 -7.17
C ILE A 61 12.84 -12.35 -5.95
N THR A 62 13.95 -13.05 -6.16
CA THR A 62 14.62 -13.80 -5.09
C THR A 62 15.73 -12.99 -4.41
N ASP A 63 16.18 -11.91 -5.02
CA ASP A 63 17.26 -11.07 -4.50
C ASP A 63 16.89 -9.59 -4.66
N GLY A 64 16.53 -8.96 -3.56
CA GLY A 64 16.09 -7.56 -3.56
C GLY A 64 14.61 -7.40 -3.86
N GLY A 65 14.21 -6.15 -4.06
CA GLY A 65 12.85 -5.80 -4.42
C GLY A 65 11.83 -5.84 -3.29
N GLU A 66 12.25 -6.07 -2.05
CA GLU A 66 11.35 -6.13 -0.91
C GLU A 66 10.70 -4.77 -0.64
N THR A 67 9.51 -4.81 -0.06
CA THR A 67 8.92 -3.64 0.60
C THR A 67 9.37 -3.67 2.05
N ASP A 68 10.03 -2.59 2.47
CA ASP A 68 10.67 -2.49 3.79
C ASP A 68 9.87 -1.55 4.68
N PHE A 69 9.47 -2.06 5.85
CA PHE A 69 8.76 -1.31 6.90
C PHE A 69 9.71 -1.16 8.10
N PRO A 70 10.53 -0.08 8.14
CA PRO A 70 11.56 0.04 9.19
C PRO A 70 11.00 0.04 10.61
N THR A 71 9.88 0.71 10.85
CA THR A 71 9.28 0.79 12.20
C THR A 71 8.85 -0.58 12.71
N GLN A 72 8.29 -1.42 11.84
CA GLN A 72 7.88 -2.77 12.19
C GLN A 72 9.04 -3.77 12.14
N GLU A 73 10.21 -3.35 11.66
CA GLU A 73 11.36 -4.23 11.40
C GLU A 73 10.97 -5.42 10.52
N ALA A 74 10.17 -5.14 9.48
CA ALA A 74 9.61 -6.16 8.61
C ALA A 74 9.89 -5.83 7.15
N LYS A 75 10.15 -6.87 6.38
CA LYS A 75 10.30 -6.80 4.93
C LYS A 75 9.38 -7.82 4.29
N VAL A 76 8.75 -7.43 3.19
CA VAL A 76 7.89 -8.33 2.43
C VAL A 76 8.55 -8.62 1.10
N SER A 77 8.87 -9.89 0.88
CA SER A 77 9.50 -10.33 -0.37
C SER A 77 8.50 -10.35 -1.52
N PRO A 78 8.90 -9.91 -2.71
CA PRO A 78 8.03 -9.93 -3.88
C PRO A 78 7.88 -11.36 -4.41
N VAL A 79 6.71 -11.93 -4.20
CA VAL A 79 6.30 -13.24 -4.73
C VAL A 79 5.05 -13.00 -5.57
N GLU A 80 5.05 -13.51 -6.80
CA GLU A 80 3.93 -13.31 -7.72
C GLU A 80 2.61 -13.68 -7.06
N GLY A 81 1.64 -12.76 -7.10
CA GLY A 81 0.33 -12.93 -6.48
C GLY A 81 0.27 -12.66 -4.99
N ARG A 82 1.38 -12.43 -4.32
CA ARG A 82 1.38 -12.03 -2.91
C ARG A 82 0.85 -10.61 -2.77
N ALA A 83 -0.10 -10.43 -1.87
CA ALA A 83 -0.68 -9.12 -1.58
C ALA A 83 -0.32 -8.69 -0.16
N VAL A 84 -0.17 -7.39 0.02
CA VAL A 84 0.05 -6.75 1.33
C VAL A 84 -0.97 -5.64 1.48
N ILE A 85 -1.64 -5.61 2.63
CA ILE A 85 -2.57 -4.54 2.98
C ILE A 85 -2.05 -3.90 4.27
N PHE A 86 -1.92 -2.59 4.25
CA PHE A 86 -1.43 -1.85 5.42
C PHE A 86 -2.03 -0.46 5.49
N PRO A 87 -2.10 0.12 6.70
CA PRO A 87 -2.55 1.50 6.86
C PRO A 87 -1.67 2.48 6.07
N ALA A 88 -2.31 3.43 5.39
CA ALA A 88 -1.61 4.41 4.57
C ALA A 88 -0.94 5.53 5.40
N VAL A 89 -1.12 5.52 6.71
CA VAL A 89 -0.67 6.57 7.61
C VAL A 89 0.77 6.37 8.09
N TRP A 90 1.28 7.36 8.81
CA TRP A 90 2.68 7.43 9.27
C TRP A 90 3.16 6.22 10.09
N THR A 91 2.26 5.47 10.71
CA THR A 91 2.61 4.29 11.49
C THR A 91 3.25 3.18 10.65
N HIS A 92 2.96 3.17 9.35
CA HIS A 92 3.45 2.16 8.40
C HIS A 92 4.24 2.83 7.26
N ALA A 93 5.11 3.76 7.62
CA ALA A 93 6.05 4.32 6.67
C ALA A 93 6.93 3.20 6.10
N HIS A 94 7.20 3.26 4.82
CA HIS A 94 7.87 2.19 4.10
C HIS A 94 8.68 2.73 2.92
N ARG A 95 9.50 1.86 2.36
CA ARG A 95 10.26 2.10 1.13
C ARG A 95 10.34 0.81 0.34
N SER A 96 10.66 0.89 -0.94
CA SER A 96 11.02 -0.29 -1.70
C SER A 96 12.54 -0.40 -1.81
N LEU A 97 13.04 -1.63 -1.81
CA LEU A 97 14.46 -1.91 -1.99
C LEU A 97 14.72 -2.26 -3.45
N PRO A 98 15.89 -1.88 -4.00
CA PRO A 98 16.20 -2.15 -5.40
C PRO A 98 16.38 -3.64 -5.66
N ALA A 99 16.11 -4.06 -6.88
CA ALA A 99 16.35 -5.40 -7.36
C ALA A 99 17.28 -5.37 -8.57
N LYS A 100 17.84 -6.51 -8.94
CA LYS A 100 18.69 -6.64 -10.13
C LYS A 100 17.90 -6.95 -11.39
N VAL A 101 16.60 -7.17 -11.27
CA VAL A 101 15.66 -7.47 -12.34
C VAL A 101 14.48 -6.50 -12.27
N ASP A 102 13.65 -6.49 -13.30
CA ASP A 102 12.42 -5.69 -13.30
C ASP A 102 11.50 -6.13 -12.17
N ARG A 103 10.90 -5.16 -11.48
CA ARG A 103 9.91 -5.36 -10.43
C ARG A 103 8.58 -4.76 -10.88
N TYR A 104 7.56 -5.59 -10.93
CA TYR A 104 6.21 -5.17 -11.31
C TYR A 104 5.27 -5.25 -10.13
N LEU A 105 4.45 -4.23 -9.97
CA LEU A 105 3.60 -4.04 -8.80
C LEU A 105 2.27 -3.47 -9.23
N PHE A 106 1.19 -4.06 -8.73
CA PHE A 106 -0.14 -3.46 -8.75
C PHE A 106 -0.40 -2.80 -7.41
N ASN A 107 -0.89 -1.56 -7.40
CA ASN A 107 -1.35 -0.97 -6.16
C ASN A 107 -2.66 -0.21 -6.33
N VAL A 108 -3.38 -0.12 -5.23
CA VAL A 108 -4.58 0.71 -5.10
C VAL A 108 -4.65 1.25 -3.68
N PHE A 109 -5.15 2.46 -3.56
CA PHE A 109 -5.37 3.09 -2.26
C PHE A 109 -6.87 3.15 -1.99
N TRP A 110 -7.27 2.69 -0.80
CA TRP A 110 -8.63 2.87 -0.32
C TRP A 110 -8.66 4.10 0.55
N GLY A 111 -9.55 5.02 0.23
CA GLY A 111 -9.66 6.30 0.91
C GLY A 111 -11.00 6.47 1.57
N PHE A 112 -11.05 7.42 2.49
CA PHE A 112 -12.30 7.79 3.14
C PHE A 112 -13.21 8.51 2.15
N PHE A 113 -14.48 8.14 2.17
CA PHE A 113 -15.50 8.87 1.43
C PHE A 113 -15.86 10.14 2.18
N PRO A 114 -16.30 11.20 1.46
CA PRO A 114 -16.83 12.38 2.11
C PRO A 114 -18.00 12.02 3.03
N PRO A 115 -18.19 12.76 4.14
CA PRO A 115 -19.38 12.59 4.97
C PRO A 115 -20.64 12.72 4.13
N GLN A 116 -21.65 11.87 4.42
CA GLN A 116 -22.94 11.99 3.76
C GLN A 116 -23.63 13.27 4.26
N ALA A 117 -24.31 13.95 3.33
CA ALA A 117 -25.14 15.08 3.69
C ALA A 117 -26.24 14.64 4.68
N ALA A 118 -26.47 15.46 5.69
CA ALA A 118 -27.50 15.20 6.69
C ALA A 118 -28.91 15.27 6.07
#